data_f94098a674ae231d99daedea51205624
#
_entry.id   f94098a674ae231d99daedea51205624
#
_cell.length_a   1.000
_cell.length_b   1.000
_cell.length_c   1.000
_cell.angle_alpha   90.00
_cell.angle_beta   90.00
_cell.angle_gamma   90.00
#
_symmetry.space_group_name_H-M   'P 1'
#
loop_
_entity.id
_entity.type
_entity.pdbx_description
1 polymer ?
#
loop_
_entity_poly.entity_id
_entity_poly.type
_entity_poly.pdbx_seq_one_letter_code
_entity_poly.pdbx_strand_id
1 'polypeptide(L)'
;MNYELLLDKSLQIGHDLLVNGAEISRVDDTLAHIYKAYGINEINIFTITCSIVVTIKTPENKIYTQSIRVFKSTTNLDRVERLNALSRYICKNKPSIEYISKQIDKIRKRPMYNDKIICLTYGMIAFTLVIYFNGTFADAIVAGLIGIILKIALNFVSKIDNNAPVINVLVSFIAGILAVFAVKFNFGQNLDIIVISNIMLLIPGVALTNALRDMIKGDTMSGTNRLIETILIAV
;
A
#
# COMPACT_ATOMS: atom_id res chain seq x y z
N MET A 1 -21.36 25.26 11.72
CA MET A 1 -20.28 24.31 11.37
C MET A 1 -19.82 24.60 9.94
N ASN A 2 -18.52 24.60 9.66
CA ASN A 2 -18.04 24.81 8.27
C ASN A 2 -17.98 23.45 7.56
N TYR A 3 -19.04 23.15 6.79
CA TYR A 3 -19.19 21.87 6.06
C TYR A 3 -18.19 21.74 4.91
N GLU A 4 -17.80 22.83 4.28
CA GLU A 4 -16.81 22.84 3.21
C GLU A 4 -15.43 22.40 3.73
N LEU A 5 -15.04 22.92 4.89
CA LEU A 5 -13.78 22.55 5.52
C LEU A 5 -13.80 21.11 6.09
N LEU A 6 -14.97 20.65 6.56
CA LEU A 6 -15.13 19.23 6.94
C LEU A 6 -14.97 18.33 5.73
N LEU A 7 -15.59 18.68 4.59
CA LEU A 7 -15.49 17.94 3.34
C LEU A 7 -14.03 17.85 2.88
N ASP A 8 -13.29 18.96 2.92
CA ASP A 8 -11.86 18.99 2.56
C ASP A 8 -11.03 18.05 3.45
N LYS A 9 -11.19 18.13 4.77
CA LYS A 9 -10.36 17.32 5.69
C LYS A 9 -10.72 15.84 5.67
N SER A 10 -12.00 15.50 5.56
CA SER A 10 -12.41 14.10 5.42
C SER A 10 -11.94 13.53 4.08
N LEU A 11 -12.04 14.28 3.00
CA LEU A 11 -11.54 13.88 1.69
C LEU A 11 -10.01 13.66 1.71
N GLN A 12 -9.25 14.46 2.47
CA GLN A 12 -7.82 14.23 2.68
C GLN A 12 -7.55 12.90 3.42
N ILE A 13 -8.39 12.52 4.38
CA ILE A 13 -8.28 11.19 5.04
C ILE A 13 -8.54 10.08 4.02
N GLY A 14 -9.59 10.18 3.20
CA GLY A 14 -9.89 9.23 2.14
C GLY A 14 -8.75 9.09 1.13
N HIS A 15 -8.22 10.23 0.68
CA HIS A 15 -7.06 10.28 -0.21
C HIS A 15 -5.85 9.59 0.40
N ASP A 16 -5.51 9.89 1.65
CA ASP A 16 -4.36 9.29 2.31
C ASP A 16 -4.54 7.79 2.56
N LEU A 17 -5.77 7.32 2.83
CA LEU A 17 -6.08 5.90 2.89
C LEU A 17 -5.81 5.23 1.54
N LEU A 18 -6.32 5.80 0.45
CA LEU A 18 -6.18 5.24 -0.89
C LEU A 18 -4.71 5.23 -1.37
N VAL A 19 -3.99 6.34 -1.15
CA VAL A 19 -2.54 6.47 -1.44
C VAL A 19 -1.72 5.42 -0.70
N ASN A 20 -2.10 5.07 0.54
CA ASN A 20 -1.36 4.10 1.35
C ASN A 20 -1.86 2.66 1.20
N GLY A 21 -2.71 2.37 0.21
CA GLY A 21 -3.10 1.02 -0.19
C GLY A 21 -4.32 0.47 0.54
N ALA A 22 -5.24 1.32 1.00
CA ALA A 22 -6.53 0.87 1.50
C ALA A 22 -7.43 0.38 0.35
N GLU A 23 -8.39 -0.46 0.68
CA GLU A 23 -9.45 -0.93 -0.20
C GLU A 23 -10.43 0.21 -0.51
N ILE A 24 -11.06 0.20 -1.68
CA ILE A 24 -12.06 1.20 -2.08
C ILE A 24 -13.20 1.25 -1.07
N SER A 25 -13.81 0.11 -0.78
CA SER A 25 -14.91 0.03 0.17
C SER A 25 -14.56 0.57 1.57
N ARG A 26 -13.31 0.40 2.01
CA ARG A 26 -12.84 0.97 3.29
C ARG A 26 -12.79 2.49 3.25
N VAL A 27 -12.38 3.07 2.14
CA VAL A 27 -12.37 4.53 1.94
C VAL A 27 -13.79 5.07 2.01
N ASP A 28 -14.71 4.47 1.25
CA ASP A 28 -16.12 4.87 1.20
C ASP A 28 -16.80 4.76 2.57
N ASP A 29 -16.62 3.63 3.25
CA ASP A 29 -17.15 3.41 4.60
C ASP A 29 -16.60 4.44 5.59
N THR A 30 -15.30 4.72 5.52
CA THR A 30 -14.66 5.69 6.41
C THR A 30 -15.24 7.08 6.22
N LEU A 31 -15.38 7.54 4.97
CA LEU A 31 -15.95 8.84 4.64
C LEU A 31 -17.42 8.92 5.05
N ALA A 32 -18.21 7.91 4.72
CA ALA A 32 -19.62 7.84 5.07
C ALA A 32 -19.84 7.92 6.59
N HIS A 33 -19.04 7.18 7.37
CA HIS A 33 -19.13 7.21 8.83
C HIS A 33 -18.77 8.60 9.41
N ILE A 34 -17.74 9.24 8.87
CA ILE A 34 -17.37 10.59 9.30
C ILE A 34 -18.53 11.56 9.05
N TYR A 35 -19.09 11.59 7.84
CA TYR A 35 -20.19 12.53 7.52
C TYR A 35 -21.43 12.25 8.37
N LYS A 36 -21.83 10.98 8.52
CA LYS A 36 -22.96 10.57 9.39
C LYS A 36 -22.75 11.03 10.84
N ALA A 37 -21.54 10.93 11.36
CA ALA A 37 -21.24 11.38 12.72
C ALA A 37 -21.49 12.88 12.90
N TYR A 38 -21.31 13.69 11.86
CA TYR A 38 -21.60 15.12 11.87
C TYR A 38 -23.04 15.46 11.46
N GLY A 39 -23.94 14.47 11.33
CA GLY A 39 -25.36 14.68 11.05
C GLY A 39 -25.70 14.87 9.56
N ILE A 40 -24.79 14.52 8.67
CA ILE A 40 -25.01 14.53 7.23
C ILE A 40 -25.49 13.14 6.82
N ASN A 41 -26.72 13.03 6.32
CA ASN A 41 -27.34 11.76 5.94
C ASN A 41 -27.40 11.52 4.42
N GLU A 42 -27.51 12.60 3.63
CA GLU A 42 -27.47 12.52 2.18
C GLU A 42 -26.03 12.66 1.70
N ILE A 43 -25.42 11.50 1.39
CA ILE A 43 -24.00 11.38 1.04
C ILE A 43 -23.90 10.53 -0.22
N ASN A 44 -23.20 11.04 -1.22
CA ASN A 44 -22.83 10.29 -2.41
C ASN A 44 -21.30 10.28 -2.53
N ILE A 45 -20.72 9.09 -2.48
CA ILE A 45 -19.27 8.88 -2.55
C ILE A 45 -19.01 8.01 -3.77
N PHE A 46 -18.12 8.48 -4.63
CA PHE A 46 -17.63 7.73 -5.77
C PHE A 46 -16.11 7.67 -5.72
N THR A 47 -15.59 6.49 -5.42
CA THR A 47 -14.15 6.25 -5.29
C THR A 47 -13.69 5.26 -6.34
N ILE A 48 -12.64 5.66 -7.06
CA ILE A 48 -11.86 4.78 -7.94
C ILE A 48 -10.38 4.88 -7.57
N THR A 49 -9.54 3.99 -8.09
CA THR A 49 -8.11 3.94 -7.74
C THR A 49 -7.36 5.26 -7.94
N CYS A 50 -7.81 6.12 -8.86
CA CYS A 50 -7.15 7.39 -9.22
C CYS A 50 -7.92 8.64 -8.80
N SER A 51 -9.13 8.54 -8.23
CA SER A 51 -9.95 9.70 -7.86
C SER A 51 -10.98 9.35 -6.80
N ILE A 52 -11.31 10.34 -5.97
CA ILE A 52 -12.44 10.31 -5.04
C ILE A 52 -13.29 11.53 -5.31
N VAL A 53 -14.58 11.33 -5.50
CA VAL A 53 -15.59 12.40 -5.62
C VAL A 53 -16.59 12.23 -4.50
N VAL A 54 -16.84 13.27 -3.74
CA VAL A 54 -17.82 13.26 -2.65
C VAL A 54 -18.79 14.40 -2.82
N THR A 55 -20.07 14.09 -2.77
CA THR A 55 -21.16 15.05 -2.69
C THR A 55 -21.92 14.85 -1.40
N ILE A 56 -22.07 15.91 -0.63
CA ILE A 56 -22.85 15.91 0.62
C ILE A 56 -23.94 16.95 0.52
N LYS A 57 -25.10 16.64 1.10
CA LYS A 57 -26.18 17.60 1.30
C LYS A 57 -26.35 17.85 2.79
N THR A 58 -26.18 19.11 3.17
CA THR A 58 -26.25 19.52 4.57
C THR A 58 -27.71 19.58 5.07
N PRO A 59 -27.94 19.58 6.40
CA PRO A 59 -29.28 19.78 6.96
C PRO A 59 -29.97 21.09 6.51
N GLU A 60 -29.17 22.08 6.07
CA GLU A 60 -29.65 23.36 5.52
C GLU A 60 -30.01 23.29 4.02
N ASN A 61 -30.07 22.07 3.44
CA ASN A 61 -30.30 21.80 2.01
C ASN A 61 -29.23 22.37 1.06
N LYS A 62 -28.04 22.70 1.54
CA LYS A 62 -26.91 23.10 0.68
C LYS A 62 -26.15 21.88 0.22
N ILE A 63 -25.79 21.85 -1.05
CA ILE A 63 -25.03 20.79 -1.67
C ILE A 63 -23.58 21.24 -1.84
N TYR A 64 -22.64 20.40 -1.38
CA TYR A 64 -21.21 20.61 -1.57
C TYR A 64 -20.64 19.39 -2.26
N THR A 65 -19.88 19.62 -3.33
CA THR A 65 -19.16 18.56 -4.07
C THR A 65 -17.69 18.92 -4.12
N GLN A 66 -16.84 17.95 -3.82
CA GLN A 66 -15.40 18.09 -3.93
C GLN A 66 -14.79 16.80 -4.46
N SER A 67 -13.74 16.91 -5.26
CA SER A 67 -12.99 15.78 -5.77
C SER A 67 -11.51 15.92 -5.45
N ILE A 68 -10.83 14.78 -5.33
CA ILE A 68 -9.38 14.72 -5.17
C ILE A 68 -8.81 13.63 -6.06
N ARG A 69 -7.72 13.93 -6.75
CA ARG A 69 -7.02 12.98 -7.63
C ARG A 69 -5.89 12.29 -6.89
N VAL A 70 -5.73 10.99 -7.15
CA VAL A 70 -4.64 10.16 -6.66
C VAL A 70 -3.69 9.84 -7.82
N PHE A 71 -2.45 10.26 -7.73
CA PHE A 71 -1.45 10.07 -8.79
C PHE A 71 -0.57 8.83 -8.61
N LYS A 72 -0.28 8.49 -7.36
CA LYS A 72 0.57 7.33 -7.02
C LYS A 72 0.00 6.65 -5.78
N SER A 73 0.03 5.34 -5.77
CA SER A 73 -0.28 4.53 -4.60
C SER A 73 0.96 3.81 -4.10
N THR A 74 1.01 3.59 -2.80
CA THR A 74 2.05 2.83 -2.11
C THR A 74 1.38 1.89 -1.13
N THR A 75 2.12 0.97 -0.53
CA THR A 75 1.58 0.14 0.55
C THR A 75 2.22 0.54 1.86
N ASN A 76 1.46 1.23 2.72
CA ASN A 76 1.88 1.61 4.07
C ASN A 76 0.77 1.34 5.09
N LEU A 77 0.77 0.12 5.63
CA LEU A 77 -0.29 -0.35 6.54
C LEU A 77 -0.28 0.37 7.90
N ASP A 78 0.87 0.88 8.39
CA ASP A 78 0.93 1.70 9.61
C ASP A 78 0.13 3.00 9.43
N ARG A 79 0.26 3.65 8.26
CA ARG A 79 -0.53 4.85 7.97
C ARG A 79 -2.01 4.54 7.82
N VAL A 80 -2.36 3.44 7.13
CA VAL A 80 -3.77 2.99 7.00
C VAL A 80 -4.39 2.73 8.36
N GLU A 81 -3.70 2.03 9.26
CA GLU A 81 -4.17 1.78 10.62
C GLU A 81 -4.44 3.08 11.39
N ARG A 82 -3.48 4.02 11.34
CA ARG A 82 -3.60 5.31 12.05
C ARG A 82 -4.71 6.18 11.50
N LEU A 83 -4.89 6.21 10.18
CA LEU A 83 -6.01 6.93 9.56
C LEU A 83 -7.36 6.31 9.95
N ASN A 84 -7.45 4.98 10.02
CA ASN A 84 -8.61 4.29 10.54
C ASN A 84 -8.85 4.58 12.04
N ALA A 85 -7.81 4.63 12.85
CA ALA A 85 -7.92 5.01 14.26
C ALA A 85 -8.39 6.47 14.40
N LEU A 86 -7.86 7.38 13.58
CA LEU A 86 -8.29 8.77 13.53
C LEU A 86 -9.75 8.89 13.12
N SER A 87 -10.21 8.18 12.09
CA SER A 87 -11.61 8.22 11.66
C SER A 87 -12.56 7.75 12.76
N ARG A 88 -12.23 6.67 13.46
CA ARG A 88 -13.01 6.19 14.63
C ARG A 88 -13.06 7.23 15.75
N TYR A 89 -11.92 7.89 16.01
CA TYR A 89 -11.86 8.96 17.00
C TYR A 89 -12.74 10.16 16.62
N ILE A 90 -12.71 10.55 15.33
CA ILE A 90 -13.55 11.63 14.78
C ILE A 90 -15.03 11.30 14.94
N CYS A 91 -15.44 10.08 14.59
CA CYS A 91 -16.83 9.65 14.70
C CYS A 91 -17.33 9.67 16.14
N LYS A 92 -16.47 9.29 17.10
CA LYS A 92 -16.84 9.24 18.53
C LYS A 92 -16.86 10.61 19.21
N ASN A 93 -15.86 11.45 18.93
CA ASN A 93 -15.59 12.66 19.72
C ASN A 93 -15.93 13.96 18.97
N LYS A 94 -16.16 13.92 17.64
CA LYS A 94 -16.46 15.09 16.80
C LYS A 94 -15.53 16.28 17.06
N PRO A 95 -14.19 16.09 17.00
CA PRO A 95 -13.23 17.12 17.33
C PRO A 95 -13.30 18.31 16.37
N SER A 96 -12.62 19.40 16.74
CA SER A 96 -12.48 20.54 15.85
C SER A 96 -11.72 20.18 14.57
N ILE A 97 -12.02 20.87 13.47
CA ILE A 97 -11.39 20.63 12.18
C ILE A 97 -9.88 20.90 12.22
N GLU A 98 -9.46 21.85 13.05
CA GLU A 98 -8.04 22.13 13.28
C GLU A 98 -7.32 20.94 13.93
N TYR A 99 -7.97 20.26 14.87
CA TYR A 99 -7.43 19.04 15.47
C TYR A 99 -7.27 17.94 14.42
N ILE A 100 -8.29 17.72 13.58
CA ILE A 100 -8.24 16.74 12.49
C ILE A 100 -7.05 17.04 11.57
N SER A 101 -6.89 18.29 11.13
CA SER A 101 -5.78 18.71 10.28
C SER A 101 -4.42 18.40 10.90
N LYS A 102 -4.23 18.77 12.18
CA LYS A 102 -2.98 18.48 12.91
C LYS A 102 -2.68 16.98 13.01
N GLN A 103 -3.71 16.14 13.19
CA GLN A 103 -3.51 14.68 13.26
C GLN A 103 -3.15 14.08 11.89
N ILE A 104 -3.79 14.54 10.81
CA ILE A 104 -3.42 14.14 9.44
C ILE A 104 -1.95 14.47 9.17
N ASP A 105 -1.53 15.70 9.47
CA ASP A 105 -0.14 16.13 9.28
C ASP A 105 0.85 15.31 10.11
N LYS A 106 0.47 14.98 11.36
CA LYS A 106 1.29 14.12 12.23
C LYS A 106 1.46 12.71 11.65
N ILE A 107 0.39 12.13 11.08
CA ILE A 107 0.44 10.82 10.43
C ILE A 107 1.32 10.87 9.17
N ARG A 108 1.18 11.90 8.34
CA ARG A 108 1.98 12.10 7.12
C ARG A 108 3.48 12.27 7.40
N LYS A 109 3.82 13.03 8.45
CA LYS A 109 5.21 13.30 8.85
C LYS A 109 5.89 12.16 9.60
N ARG A 110 5.15 11.10 9.94
CA ARG A 110 5.74 9.99 10.67
C ARG A 110 6.85 9.33 9.86
N PRO A 111 8.05 9.17 10.45
CA PRO A 111 9.17 8.51 9.79
C PRO A 111 8.83 7.04 9.53
N MET A 112 9.28 6.54 8.40
CA MET A 112 9.26 5.11 8.10
C MET A 112 10.34 4.38 8.91
N TYR A 113 10.28 3.05 8.91
CA TYR A 113 11.32 2.24 9.54
C TYR A 113 12.71 2.55 8.93
N ASN A 114 13.74 2.37 9.74
CA ASN A 114 15.12 2.54 9.30
C ASN A 114 15.43 1.55 8.15
N ASP A 115 16.10 2.01 7.11
CA ASP A 115 16.47 1.19 5.94
C ASP A 115 17.23 -0.08 6.33
N LYS A 116 18.05 -0.05 7.37
CA LYS A 116 18.76 -1.23 7.89
C LYS A 116 17.80 -2.32 8.38
N ILE A 117 16.73 -1.91 9.07
CA ILE A 117 15.70 -2.84 9.56
C ILE A 117 14.94 -3.42 8.37
N ILE A 118 14.61 -2.60 7.37
CA ILE A 118 13.91 -3.06 6.17
C ILE A 118 14.78 -4.04 5.39
N CYS A 119 16.09 -3.77 5.22
CA CYS A 119 17.01 -4.70 4.56
C CYS A 119 17.07 -6.05 5.30
N LEU A 120 17.18 -6.02 6.63
CA LEU A 120 17.17 -7.25 7.43
C LEU A 120 15.86 -8.03 7.28
N THR A 121 14.72 -7.32 7.26
CA THR A 121 13.40 -7.93 7.06
C THR A 121 13.29 -8.62 5.71
N TYR A 122 13.82 -8.01 4.63
CA TYR A 122 13.87 -8.65 3.31
C TYR A 122 14.67 -9.96 3.35
N GLY A 123 15.84 -9.97 4.00
CA GLY A 123 16.63 -11.17 4.20
C GLY A 123 15.88 -12.23 5.01
N MET A 124 15.22 -11.86 6.10
CA MET A 124 14.44 -12.78 6.92
C MET A 124 13.26 -13.38 6.16
N ILE A 125 12.55 -12.61 5.36
CA ILE A 125 11.43 -13.11 4.55
C ILE A 125 11.94 -14.10 3.51
N ALA A 126 13.02 -13.79 2.75
CA ALA A 126 13.61 -14.69 1.79
C ALA A 126 14.06 -16.01 2.46
N PHE A 127 14.72 -15.92 3.61
CA PHE A 127 15.15 -17.06 4.41
C PHE A 127 13.96 -17.98 4.79
N THR A 128 12.89 -17.39 5.33
CA THR A 128 11.71 -18.14 5.76
C THR A 128 10.93 -18.75 4.60
N LEU A 129 10.89 -18.07 3.44
CA LEU A 129 10.25 -18.61 2.24
C LEU A 129 10.98 -19.86 1.71
N VAL A 130 12.31 -19.90 1.74
CA VAL A 130 13.05 -21.12 1.38
C VAL A 130 12.65 -22.30 2.26
N ILE A 131 12.54 -22.10 3.57
CA ILE A 131 12.11 -23.14 4.50
C ILE A 131 10.66 -23.56 4.18
N TYR A 132 9.79 -22.61 3.88
CA TYR A 132 8.40 -22.88 3.48
C TYR A 132 8.31 -23.73 2.20
N PHE A 133 9.20 -23.51 1.23
CA PHE A 133 9.30 -24.31 -0.01
C PHE A 133 10.13 -25.58 0.13
N ASN A 134 10.45 -26.03 1.37
CA ASN A 134 11.22 -27.22 1.65
C ASN A 134 12.67 -27.19 1.09
N GLY A 135 13.28 -26.01 1.01
CA GLY A 135 14.69 -25.87 0.68
C GLY A 135 15.61 -26.23 1.85
N THR A 136 16.87 -26.35 1.57
CA THR A 136 17.88 -26.66 2.60
C THR A 136 18.22 -25.43 3.45
N PHE A 137 18.80 -25.63 4.61
CA PHE A 137 19.25 -24.53 5.46
C PHE A 137 20.36 -23.70 4.80
N ALA A 138 21.19 -24.30 3.96
CA ALA A 138 22.17 -23.60 3.15
C ALA A 138 21.49 -22.67 2.13
N ASP A 139 20.46 -23.16 1.42
CA ASP A 139 19.66 -22.36 0.50
C ASP A 139 19.00 -21.19 1.20
N ALA A 140 18.50 -21.39 2.43
CA ALA A 140 17.86 -20.35 3.23
C ALA A 140 18.83 -19.21 3.60
N ILE A 141 20.08 -19.56 4.00
CA ILE A 141 21.10 -18.54 4.27
C ILE A 141 21.43 -17.76 2.99
N VAL A 142 21.63 -18.45 1.87
CA VAL A 142 21.94 -17.84 0.58
C VAL A 142 20.82 -16.90 0.14
N ALA A 143 19.57 -17.36 0.18
CA ALA A 143 18.42 -16.56 -0.19
C ALA A 143 18.25 -15.34 0.73
N GLY A 144 18.50 -15.49 2.03
CA GLY A 144 18.49 -14.41 2.99
C GLY A 144 19.51 -13.31 2.66
N LEU A 145 20.74 -13.70 2.30
CA LEU A 145 21.77 -12.74 1.87
C LEU A 145 21.39 -12.04 0.56
N ILE A 146 20.88 -12.80 -0.41
CA ILE A 146 20.38 -12.24 -1.68
C ILE A 146 19.24 -11.26 -1.41
N GLY A 147 18.28 -11.57 -0.54
CA GLY A 147 17.18 -10.70 -0.16
C GLY A 147 17.63 -9.34 0.39
N ILE A 148 18.70 -9.33 1.22
CA ILE A 148 19.31 -8.07 1.70
C ILE A 148 19.89 -7.27 0.53
N ILE A 149 20.63 -7.93 -0.36
CA ILE A 149 21.23 -7.29 -1.55
C ILE A 149 20.14 -6.73 -2.46
N LEU A 150 19.03 -7.48 -2.66
CA LEU A 150 17.90 -7.02 -3.46
C LEU A 150 17.29 -5.73 -2.90
N LYS A 151 17.14 -5.61 -1.57
CA LYS A 151 16.62 -4.37 -0.99
C LYS A 151 17.57 -3.19 -1.21
N ILE A 152 18.86 -3.41 -1.13
CA ILE A 152 19.88 -2.39 -1.43
C ILE A 152 19.79 -2.00 -2.92
N ALA A 153 19.69 -2.98 -3.82
CA ALA A 153 19.52 -2.75 -5.25
C ALA A 153 18.24 -1.98 -5.57
N LEU A 154 17.09 -2.35 -4.95
CA LEU A 154 15.84 -1.60 -5.07
C LEU A 154 16.00 -0.14 -4.67
N ASN A 155 16.64 0.13 -3.54
CA ASN A 155 16.87 1.50 -3.06
C ASN A 155 17.80 2.30 -4.00
N PHE A 156 18.72 1.63 -4.68
CA PHE A 156 19.63 2.28 -5.63
C PHE A 156 18.94 2.55 -6.97
N VAL A 157 18.29 1.54 -7.55
CA VAL A 157 17.63 1.64 -8.86
C VAL A 157 16.45 2.61 -8.82
N SER A 158 15.68 2.64 -7.73
CA SER A 158 14.55 3.57 -7.55
C SER A 158 14.95 5.06 -7.49
N LYS A 159 16.25 5.36 -7.36
CA LYS A 159 16.76 6.74 -7.47
C LYS A 159 17.02 7.15 -8.92
N ILE A 160 17.22 6.17 -9.81
CA ILE A 160 17.55 6.39 -11.23
C ILE A 160 16.26 6.43 -12.06
N ASP A 161 15.35 5.51 -11.82
CA ASP A 161 14.06 5.41 -12.49
C ASP A 161 12.94 5.23 -11.46
N ASN A 162 11.76 5.76 -11.78
CA ASN A 162 10.55 5.62 -10.95
C ASN A 162 9.55 4.60 -11.53
N ASN A 163 9.90 3.90 -12.60
CA ASN A 163 9.04 2.93 -13.24
C ASN A 163 9.15 1.57 -12.53
N ALA A 164 8.15 1.22 -11.71
CA ALA A 164 8.16 0.01 -10.89
C ALA A 164 8.37 -1.30 -11.69
N PRO A 165 7.72 -1.56 -12.83
CA PRO A 165 8.00 -2.72 -13.66
C PRO A 165 9.47 -2.82 -14.09
N VAL A 166 10.07 -1.73 -14.57
CA VAL A 166 11.47 -1.72 -15.01
C VAL A 166 12.41 -2.04 -13.85
N ILE A 167 12.15 -1.44 -12.68
CA ILE A 167 12.93 -1.71 -11.46
C ILE A 167 12.85 -3.19 -11.10
N ASN A 168 11.66 -3.78 -11.12
CA ASN A 168 11.46 -5.17 -10.76
C ASN A 168 12.17 -6.13 -11.72
N VAL A 169 12.12 -5.89 -13.03
CA VAL A 169 12.87 -6.70 -14.02
C VAL A 169 14.37 -6.66 -13.74
N LEU A 170 14.94 -5.47 -13.53
CA LEU A 170 16.38 -5.33 -13.26
C LEU A 170 16.79 -6.02 -11.96
N VAL A 171 15.98 -5.86 -10.90
CA VAL A 171 16.28 -6.44 -9.58
C VAL A 171 16.07 -7.98 -9.60
N SER A 172 15.05 -8.48 -10.31
CA SER A 172 14.86 -9.93 -10.52
C SER A 172 16.00 -10.55 -11.28
N PHE A 173 16.54 -9.87 -12.31
CA PHE A 173 17.71 -10.31 -13.04
C PHE A 173 18.94 -10.43 -12.13
N ILE A 174 19.17 -9.44 -11.27
CA ILE A 174 20.24 -9.48 -10.26
C ILE A 174 20.04 -10.68 -9.33
N ALA A 175 18.81 -10.94 -8.86
CA ALA A 175 18.52 -12.09 -8.01
C ALA A 175 18.86 -13.41 -8.69
N GLY A 176 18.46 -13.57 -9.96
CA GLY A 176 18.75 -14.77 -10.74
C GLY A 176 20.26 -15.00 -10.91
N ILE A 177 21.01 -13.98 -11.26
CA ILE A 177 22.48 -14.07 -11.40
C ILE A 177 23.12 -14.50 -10.07
N LEU A 178 22.77 -13.85 -8.97
CA LEU A 178 23.33 -14.17 -7.65
C LEU A 178 23.00 -15.59 -7.21
N ALA A 179 21.78 -16.07 -7.48
CA ALA A 179 21.37 -17.43 -7.18
C ALA A 179 22.17 -18.47 -8.00
N VAL A 180 22.36 -18.22 -9.31
CA VAL A 180 23.17 -19.09 -10.18
C VAL A 180 24.62 -19.15 -9.70
N PHE A 181 25.22 -18.02 -9.35
CA PHE A 181 26.57 -18.00 -8.79
C PHE A 181 26.66 -18.78 -7.47
N ALA A 182 25.71 -18.57 -6.56
CA ALA A 182 25.70 -19.25 -5.26
C ALA A 182 25.64 -20.79 -5.41
N VAL A 183 24.80 -21.28 -6.31
CA VAL A 183 24.69 -22.73 -6.57
C VAL A 183 25.94 -23.26 -7.28
N LYS A 184 26.47 -22.52 -8.27
CA LYS A 184 27.71 -22.91 -8.98
C LYS A 184 28.91 -23.03 -8.05
N PHE A 185 28.99 -22.23 -7.01
CA PHE A 185 30.05 -22.28 -6.00
C PHE A 185 29.70 -23.21 -4.80
N ASN A 186 28.63 -24.01 -4.90
CA ASN A 186 28.17 -24.93 -3.86
C ASN A 186 27.79 -24.26 -2.52
N PHE A 187 27.44 -22.97 -2.52
CA PHE A 187 26.89 -22.32 -1.33
C PHE A 187 25.42 -22.66 -1.13
N GLY A 188 24.67 -22.96 -2.20
CA GLY A 188 23.30 -23.45 -2.21
C GLY A 188 23.16 -24.70 -3.08
N GLN A 189 22.04 -25.42 -2.93
CA GLN A 189 21.78 -26.67 -3.63
C GLN A 189 20.60 -26.54 -4.62
N ASN A 190 19.55 -25.83 -4.23
CA ASN A 190 18.29 -25.76 -4.97
C ASN A 190 18.10 -24.37 -5.61
N LEU A 191 18.57 -24.21 -6.84
CA LEU A 191 18.49 -22.95 -7.58
C LEU A 191 17.05 -22.40 -7.63
N ASP A 192 16.10 -23.25 -7.99
CA ASP A 192 14.70 -22.85 -8.20
C ASP A 192 14.08 -22.30 -6.91
N ILE A 193 14.36 -22.92 -5.76
CA ILE A 193 13.85 -22.51 -4.46
C ILE A 193 14.47 -21.16 -4.04
N ILE A 194 15.76 -20.97 -4.25
CA ILE A 194 16.46 -19.71 -3.95
C ILE A 194 15.88 -18.59 -4.81
N VAL A 195 15.69 -18.84 -6.11
CA VAL A 195 15.17 -17.84 -7.07
C VAL A 195 13.74 -17.47 -6.73
N ILE A 196 12.83 -18.45 -6.58
CA ILE A 196 11.41 -18.18 -6.31
C ILE A 196 11.21 -17.44 -4.99
N SER A 197 11.98 -17.80 -3.94
CA SER A 197 11.90 -17.13 -2.64
C SER A 197 12.31 -15.67 -2.69
N ASN A 198 13.25 -15.31 -3.55
CA ASN A 198 13.68 -13.91 -3.73
C ASN A 198 12.75 -13.13 -4.67
N ILE A 199 12.25 -13.74 -5.76
CA ILE A 199 11.30 -13.10 -6.66
C ILE A 199 9.97 -12.81 -5.92
N MET A 200 9.55 -13.68 -5.02
CA MET A 200 8.33 -13.50 -4.24
C MET A 200 8.33 -12.23 -3.37
N LEU A 201 9.52 -11.71 -3.01
CA LEU A 201 9.65 -10.42 -2.32
C LEU A 201 9.25 -9.22 -3.19
N LEU A 202 9.33 -9.36 -4.51
CA LEU A 202 9.05 -8.29 -5.46
C LEU A 202 7.58 -8.24 -5.88
N ILE A 203 6.84 -9.34 -5.66
CA ILE A 203 5.42 -9.42 -5.99
C ILE A 203 4.60 -8.60 -4.99
N PRO A 204 3.81 -7.62 -5.46
CA PRO A 204 3.01 -6.77 -4.59
C PRO A 204 1.74 -7.47 -4.08
N GLY A 205 1.91 -8.46 -3.17
CA GLY A 205 0.84 -9.35 -2.69
C GLY A 205 -0.35 -8.62 -2.04
N VAL A 206 -0.09 -7.55 -1.28
CA VAL A 206 -1.17 -6.74 -0.66
C VAL A 206 -2.02 -6.06 -1.72
N ALA A 207 -1.40 -5.50 -2.77
CA ALA A 207 -2.12 -4.86 -3.86
C ALA A 207 -2.97 -5.88 -4.64
N LEU A 208 -2.43 -7.08 -4.89
CA LEU A 208 -3.15 -8.18 -5.53
C LEU A 208 -4.37 -8.62 -4.72
N THR A 209 -4.19 -8.82 -3.41
CA THR A 209 -5.29 -9.20 -2.51
C THR A 209 -6.37 -8.12 -2.45
N ASN A 210 -5.99 -6.85 -2.40
CA ASN A 210 -6.95 -5.75 -2.39
C ASN A 210 -7.68 -5.61 -3.72
N ALA A 211 -7.01 -5.85 -4.87
CA ALA A 211 -7.66 -5.87 -6.18
C ALA A 211 -8.78 -6.92 -6.24
N LEU A 212 -8.49 -8.15 -5.80
CA LEU A 212 -9.48 -9.22 -5.74
C LEU A 212 -10.63 -8.89 -4.78
N ARG A 213 -10.32 -8.30 -3.63
CA ARG A 213 -11.33 -7.91 -2.63
C ARG A 213 -12.25 -6.80 -3.15
N ASP A 214 -11.69 -5.78 -3.82
CA ASP A 214 -12.48 -4.72 -4.44
C ASP A 214 -13.45 -5.32 -5.50
N MET A 215 -12.97 -6.26 -6.34
CA MET A 215 -13.82 -6.97 -7.32
C MET A 215 -14.95 -7.76 -6.66
N ILE A 216 -14.66 -8.53 -5.61
CA ILE A 216 -15.66 -9.33 -4.88
C ILE A 216 -16.71 -8.43 -4.23
N LYS A 217 -16.35 -7.23 -3.79
CA LYS A 217 -17.27 -6.26 -3.19
C LYS A 217 -18.08 -5.45 -4.20
N GLY A 218 -17.88 -5.67 -5.49
CA GLY A 218 -18.62 -5.01 -6.56
C GLY A 218 -17.90 -3.82 -7.19
N ASP A 219 -16.76 -3.39 -6.64
CA ASP A 219 -15.92 -2.32 -7.21
C ASP A 219 -15.06 -2.86 -8.35
N THR A 220 -15.72 -3.52 -9.33
CA THR A 220 -15.07 -4.27 -10.41
C THR A 220 -14.12 -3.41 -11.22
N MET A 221 -14.50 -2.18 -11.53
CA MET A 221 -13.68 -1.25 -12.33
C MET A 221 -12.36 -0.95 -11.61
N SER A 222 -12.41 -0.60 -10.35
CA SER A 222 -11.23 -0.29 -9.54
C SER A 222 -10.38 -1.53 -9.27
N GLY A 223 -11.03 -2.65 -8.97
CA GLY A 223 -10.36 -3.93 -8.76
C GLY A 223 -9.62 -4.40 -10.02
N THR A 224 -10.24 -4.30 -11.19
CA THR A 224 -9.61 -4.67 -12.48
C THR A 224 -8.41 -3.77 -12.79
N ASN A 225 -8.54 -2.45 -12.65
CA ASN A 225 -7.43 -1.54 -12.88
C ASN A 225 -6.24 -1.84 -11.96
N ARG A 226 -6.51 -2.04 -10.66
CA ARG A 226 -5.48 -2.40 -9.68
C ARG A 226 -4.85 -3.77 -9.98
N LEU A 227 -5.63 -4.74 -10.45
CA LEU A 227 -5.15 -6.07 -10.83
C LEU A 227 -4.19 -5.98 -12.01
N ILE A 228 -4.57 -5.27 -13.09
CA ILE A 228 -3.71 -5.06 -14.26
C ILE A 228 -2.40 -4.38 -13.86
N GLU A 229 -2.48 -3.28 -13.10
CA GLU A 229 -1.31 -2.57 -12.61
C GLU A 229 -0.39 -3.47 -11.76
N THR A 230 -0.98 -4.29 -10.90
CA THR A 230 -0.26 -5.23 -10.03
C THR A 230 0.43 -6.34 -10.83
N ILE A 231 -0.23 -6.88 -11.86
CA ILE A 231 0.36 -7.88 -12.75
C ILE A 231 1.52 -7.28 -13.54
N LEU A 232 1.37 -6.06 -14.09
CA LEU A 232 2.45 -5.38 -14.81
C LEU A 232 3.68 -5.11 -13.93
N ILE A 233 3.50 -4.95 -12.62
CA ILE A 233 4.60 -4.79 -11.66
C ILE A 233 5.24 -6.15 -11.33
N ALA A 234 4.48 -7.24 -11.34
CA ALA A 234 4.93 -8.57 -10.95
C ALA A 234 5.66 -9.34 -12.07
N VAL A 235 5.44 -8.95 -13.32
CA VAL A 235 6.08 -9.55 -14.54
C VAL A 235 7.40 -8.87 -14.87
#